data_28ea17f31f26af0ac1b336c2bf58d142
#
_entry.id   28ea17f31f26af0ac1b336c2bf58d142
#
_cell.length_a   1.000
_cell.length_b   1.000
_cell.length_c   1.000
_cell.angle_alpha   90.00
_cell.angle_beta   90.00
_cell.angle_gamma   90.00
#
_symmetry.space_group_name_H-M   'P 1'
#
loop_
_entity.id
_entity.type
_entity.pdbx_description
1 polymer ?
#
loop_
_entity_poly.entity_id
_entity_poly.type
_entity_poly.pdbx_seq_one_letter_code
_entity_poly.pdbx_strand_id
1 'polypeptide(L)'
;MNEMVATLRRDIETGIYAPGSFLPSEERLAEQFDVSYKSVAKGLDQLAAEGLLIKIRRVGSKVVKKETVHFGFHDTMYRDVDLAALLALFHKEHPHIEIRPISISNNYSFDTIDDLMISGRFDVMMINQIYYQHAREHNRLNVLEPMRLSDDTYPFLREELLVDGIGYAQPLVFSPIILAYNPEHFREAGLPEPDSGWTWERLLEAAAELSNPNGRYGFAASFLAGNNRWPTIWMQCSSDPVHSPGWHPEAEELTAALTYCCHLMKADGVVPSFLDVSAMQTLFAEGKLSMLMTTYFLLNGLGDKVSYDIAPLPHISKPRTMLLWIGLSIHRKTAVPEAARTFVEFMTSREAQAIVRRNTLSIPGSAVADGASEPKVHKPARYNLYREIIPSYRSQRQYGLRYETIEAMRELLQLLYSGLIGEEELRVRVAELLDKQDAVRAAYGN
;
A
#
# COMPACT_ATOMS: atom_id res chain seq x y z
N MET A 1 27.38 41.02 8.84
CA MET A 1 26.33 39.98 8.56
C MET A 1 26.93 38.60 8.29
N ASN A 2 27.79 38.42 7.28
CA ASN A 2 28.36 37.10 6.97
C ASN A 2 29.21 36.49 8.11
N GLU A 3 29.94 37.30 8.83
CA GLU A 3 30.73 36.87 10.02
C GLU A 3 29.79 36.43 11.16
N MET A 4 28.74 37.17 11.46
CA MET A 4 27.71 36.78 12.44
C MET A 4 27.07 35.44 12.09
N VAL A 5 26.65 35.27 10.84
CA VAL A 5 26.03 34.01 10.38
C VAL A 5 27.03 32.84 10.51
N ALA A 6 28.26 33.02 10.11
CA ALA A 6 29.30 31.97 10.23
C ALA A 6 29.59 31.63 11.69
N THR A 7 29.64 32.60 12.57
CA THR A 7 29.88 32.39 14.01
C THR A 7 28.68 31.66 14.64
N LEU A 8 27.46 32.15 14.43
CA LEU A 8 26.28 31.50 14.97
C LEU A 8 26.10 30.05 14.43
N ARG A 9 26.41 29.82 13.16
CA ARG A 9 26.39 28.47 12.59
C ARG A 9 27.39 27.56 13.33
N ARG A 10 28.66 27.98 13.46
CA ARG A 10 29.65 27.21 14.19
C ARG A 10 29.24 26.98 15.64
N ASP A 11 28.74 27.98 16.33
CA ASP A 11 28.34 27.89 17.74
C ASP A 11 27.13 26.95 17.95
N ILE A 12 26.25 26.85 16.98
CA ILE A 12 25.14 25.86 16.95
C ILE A 12 25.73 24.45 16.67
N GLU A 13 26.61 24.32 15.68
CA GLU A 13 27.19 23.03 15.28
C GLU A 13 28.11 22.46 16.38
N THR A 14 28.81 23.32 17.14
CA THR A 14 29.64 22.91 18.25
C THR A 14 28.89 22.75 19.57
N GLY A 15 27.60 23.06 19.61
CA GLY A 15 26.75 22.89 20.80
C GLY A 15 26.85 24.00 21.83
N ILE A 16 27.55 25.13 21.55
CA ILE A 16 27.51 26.33 22.40
C ILE A 16 26.09 26.80 22.60
N TYR A 17 25.28 26.81 21.53
CA TYR A 17 23.84 26.89 21.60
C TYR A 17 23.29 25.49 21.49
N ALA A 18 22.84 24.92 22.60
CA ALA A 18 22.32 23.56 22.63
C ALA A 18 21.05 23.40 21.78
N PRO A 19 20.83 22.23 21.15
CA PRO A 19 19.58 21.92 20.45
C PRO A 19 18.36 22.17 21.37
N GLY A 20 17.38 22.92 20.86
CA GLY A 20 16.19 23.32 21.61
C GLY A 20 16.33 24.58 22.46
N SER A 21 17.53 25.15 22.59
CA SER A 21 17.74 26.44 23.28
C SER A 21 17.36 27.63 22.38
N PHE A 22 17.07 28.77 22.97
CA PHE A 22 16.87 30.01 22.24
C PHE A 22 18.18 30.75 22.02
N LEU A 23 18.38 31.34 20.85
CA LEU A 23 19.42 32.33 20.62
C LEU A 23 19.09 33.60 21.41
N PRO A 24 20.09 34.46 21.67
CA PRO A 24 19.86 35.81 22.17
C PRO A 24 18.88 36.57 21.28
N SER A 25 18.22 37.58 21.86
CA SER A 25 17.28 38.42 21.09
C SER A 25 17.99 39.11 19.90
N GLU A 26 17.22 39.44 18.85
CA GLU A 26 17.77 40.11 17.68
C GLU A 26 18.48 41.41 18.04
N GLU A 27 18.01 42.12 19.07
CA GLU A 27 18.58 43.33 19.61
C GLU A 27 19.98 43.05 20.25
N ARG A 28 20.07 42.01 21.06
CA ARG A 28 21.31 41.57 21.70
C ARG A 28 22.33 41.07 20.69
N LEU A 29 21.88 40.37 19.62
CA LEU A 29 22.76 39.96 18.54
C LEU A 29 23.25 41.15 17.70
N ALA A 30 22.40 42.19 17.51
CA ALA A 30 22.81 43.39 16.82
C ALA A 30 23.96 44.11 17.58
N GLU A 31 23.84 44.23 18.90
CA GLU A 31 24.87 44.76 19.77
C GLU A 31 26.15 43.92 19.78
N GLN A 32 25.99 42.60 19.95
CA GLN A 32 27.10 41.65 20.04
C GLN A 32 28.00 41.62 18.79
N PHE A 33 27.39 41.75 17.61
CA PHE A 33 28.11 41.68 16.34
C PHE A 33 28.28 43.01 15.62
N ASP A 34 27.90 44.11 16.25
CA ASP A 34 27.95 45.46 15.69
C ASP A 34 27.33 45.54 14.28
N VAL A 35 26.09 45.04 14.14
CA VAL A 35 25.35 45.03 12.88
C VAL A 35 23.94 45.60 13.06
N SER A 36 23.33 46.04 11.97
CA SER A 36 21.98 46.54 12.04
C SER A 36 20.97 45.41 12.34
N TYR A 37 19.86 45.76 13.02
CA TYR A 37 18.74 44.86 13.29
C TYR A 37 18.25 44.14 12.01
N LYS A 38 18.18 44.85 10.89
CA LYS A 38 17.81 44.31 9.59
C LYS A 38 18.81 43.25 9.10
N SER A 39 20.12 43.40 9.39
CA SER A 39 21.16 42.47 9.07
C SER A 39 21.05 41.20 9.93
N VAL A 40 20.72 41.37 11.22
CA VAL A 40 20.46 40.25 12.13
C VAL A 40 19.26 39.43 11.62
N ALA A 41 18.13 40.06 11.37
CA ALA A 41 16.90 39.40 10.89
C ALA A 41 17.18 38.59 9.61
N LYS A 42 17.91 39.17 8.64
CA LYS A 42 18.30 38.50 7.39
C LYS A 42 19.27 37.31 7.64
N GLY A 43 20.20 37.46 8.57
CA GLY A 43 21.14 36.38 8.92
C GLY A 43 20.43 35.23 9.63
N LEU A 44 19.47 35.52 10.51
CA LEU A 44 18.65 34.49 11.16
C LEU A 44 17.69 33.81 10.17
N ASP A 45 17.16 34.54 9.17
CA ASP A 45 16.38 33.93 8.08
C ASP A 45 17.23 32.97 7.24
N GLN A 46 18.50 33.32 7.00
CA GLN A 46 19.43 32.42 6.32
C GLN A 46 19.68 31.13 7.13
N LEU A 47 19.99 31.25 8.44
CA LEU A 47 20.19 30.09 9.31
C LEU A 47 18.91 29.24 9.47
N ALA A 48 17.73 29.87 9.42
CA ALA A 48 16.46 29.18 9.41
C ALA A 48 16.23 28.43 8.09
N ALA A 49 16.58 29.02 6.95
CA ALA A 49 16.53 28.35 5.64
C ALA A 49 17.54 27.18 5.55
N GLU A 50 18.64 27.27 6.28
CA GLU A 50 19.62 26.17 6.43
C GLU A 50 19.14 25.07 7.44
N GLY A 51 17.97 25.24 8.05
CA GLY A 51 17.40 24.28 9.02
C GLY A 51 18.10 24.26 10.38
N LEU A 52 18.91 25.28 10.70
CA LEU A 52 19.58 25.40 11.98
C LEU A 52 18.76 26.09 13.05
N LEU A 53 17.75 26.87 12.64
CA LEU A 53 16.88 27.65 13.52
C LEU A 53 15.41 27.53 13.13
N ILE A 54 14.54 27.66 14.12
CA ILE A 54 13.10 27.91 13.94
C ILE A 54 12.80 29.30 14.51
N LYS A 55 12.22 30.20 13.69
CA LYS A 55 11.74 31.50 14.16
C LYS A 55 10.32 31.35 14.72
N ILE A 56 10.17 31.57 16.03
CA ILE A 56 8.88 31.52 16.70
C ILE A 56 8.39 32.96 16.87
N ARG A 57 7.27 33.28 16.23
CA ARG A 57 6.73 34.64 16.23
C ARG A 57 6.54 35.17 17.65
N ARG A 58 7.12 36.33 17.95
CA ARG A 58 7.10 37.02 19.27
C ARG A 58 7.81 36.30 20.41
N VAL A 59 8.53 35.20 20.13
CA VAL A 59 9.26 34.43 21.14
C VAL A 59 10.77 34.48 20.89
N GLY A 60 11.19 34.31 19.63
CA GLY A 60 12.61 34.36 19.27
C GLY A 60 13.01 33.24 18.30
N SER A 61 14.33 33.10 18.10
CA SER A 61 14.92 32.06 17.26
C SER A 61 15.43 30.90 18.13
N LYS A 62 14.88 29.70 17.90
CA LYS A 62 15.21 28.48 18.64
C LYS A 62 16.13 27.61 17.81
N VAL A 63 17.20 27.09 18.41
CA VAL A 63 18.11 26.13 17.78
C VAL A 63 17.38 24.83 17.51
N VAL A 64 17.45 24.37 16.28
CA VAL A 64 16.79 23.13 15.86
C VAL A 64 17.49 21.95 16.47
N LYS A 65 16.70 21.05 17.06
CA LYS A 65 17.15 19.70 17.38
C LYS A 65 16.98 18.86 16.13
N LYS A 66 18.07 18.40 15.51
CA LYS A 66 17.97 17.40 14.45
C LYS A 66 17.36 16.13 15.04
N GLU A 67 16.26 15.70 14.45
CA GLU A 67 15.60 14.47 14.83
C GLU A 67 15.69 13.47 13.67
N THR A 68 15.93 12.21 14.00
CA THR A 68 16.00 11.14 12.99
C THR A 68 14.80 10.24 13.17
N VAL A 69 14.03 10.06 12.09
CA VAL A 69 12.90 9.13 12.01
C VAL A 69 13.34 7.89 11.25
N HIS A 70 13.29 6.74 11.89
CA HIS A 70 13.54 5.45 11.24
C HIS A 70 12.25 4.98 10.58
N PHE A 71 12.29 4.89 9.25
CA PHE A 71 11.12 4.61 8.43
C PHE A 71 11.24 3.22 7.78
N GLY A 72 10.40 2.28 8.24
CA GLY A 72 10.27 0.95 7.66
C GLY A 72 9.36 0.97 6.43
N PHE A 73 9.83 0.46 5.28
CA PHE A 73 9.06 0.43 4.03
C PHE A 73 9.37 -0.83 3.21
N HIS A 74 8.43 -1.23 2.34
CA HIS A 74 8.66 -2.32 1.39
C HIS A 74 9.41 -1.84 0.16
N ASP A 75 10.35 -2.63 -0.34
CA ASP A 75 11.24 -2.30 -1.46
C ASP A 75 10.51 -1.76 -2.69
N THR A 76 9.37 -2.36 -3.03
CA THR A 76 8.57 -1.94 -4.19
C THR A 76 8.06 -0.51 -4.07
N MET A 77 7.88 0.00 -2.85
CA MET A 77 7.31 1.32 -2.60
C MET A 77 8.22 2.45 -3.06
N TYR A 78 9.52 2.22 -3.22
CA TYR A 78 10.39 3.22 -3.83
C TYR A 78 9.87 3.66 -5.20
N ARG A 79 9.47 2.69 -6.01
CA ARG A 79 8.86 2.89 -7.33
C ARG A 79 7.38 3.26 -7.23
N ASP A 80 6.65 2.55 -6.38
CA ASP A 80 5.19 2.56 -6.39
C ASP A 80 4.58 3.86 -5.84
N VAL A 81 5.35 4.68 -5.10
CA VAL A 81 4.95 6.01 -4.64
C VAL A 81 5.95 7.12 -5.00
N ASP A 82 7.00 6.81 -5.78
CA ASP A 82 8.14 7.71 -6.03
C ASP A 82 8.71 8.27 -4.71
N LEU A 83 9.08 7.32 -3.82
CA LEU A 83 9.54 7.65 -2.47
C LEU A 83 10.75 8.61 -2.50
N ALA A 84 11.62 8.50 -3.50
CA ALA A 84 12.77 9.39 -3.65
C ALA A 84 12.35 10.86 -3.80
N ALA A 85 11.37 11.15 -4.66
CA ALA A 85 10.86 12.51 -4.85
C ALA A 85 10.16 13.03 -3.60
N LEU A 86 9.40 12.17 -2.91
CA LEU A 86 8.72 12.52 -1.66
C LEU A 86 9.71 12.86 -0.55
N LEU A 87 10.75 12.03 -0.35
CA LEU A 87 11.78 12.28 0.66
C LEU A 87 12.61 13.54 0.33
N ALA A 88 12.93 13.78 -0.94
CA ALA A 88 13.63 15.00 -1.35
C ALA A 88 12.83 16.26 -1.04
N LEU A 89 11.51 16.25 -1.28
CA LEU A 89 10.63 17.36 -0.95
C LEU A 89 10.49 17.52 0.57
N PHE A 90 10.28 16.42 1.29
CA PHE A 90 10.19 16.44 2.75
C PHE A 90 11.42 17.07 3.40
N HIS A 91 12.63 16.65 3.02
CA HIS A 91 13.86 17.18 3.56
C HIS A 91 14.10 18.66 3.22
N LYS A 92 13.56 19.12 2.08
CA LYS A 92 13.59 20.54 1.71
C LYS A 92 12.69 21.38 2.61
N GLU A 93 11.49 20.86 2.96
CA GLU A 93 10.53 21.56 3.81
C GLU A 93 10.83 21.42 5.31
N HIS A 94 11.37 20.27 5.70
CA HIS A 94 11.70 19.93 7.08
C HIS A 94 13.19 19.58 7.24
N PRO A 95 14.13 20.51 6.99
CA PRO A 95 15.56 20.23 6.96
C PRO A 95 16.14 19.78 8.32
N HIS A 96 15.35 19.91 9.38
CA HIS A 96 15.70 19.49 10.74
C HIS A 96 15.27 18.04 11.05
N ILE A 97 14.49 17.41 10.19
CA ILE A 97 14.05 16.02 10.35
C ILE A 97 14.75 15.17 9.28
N GLU A 98 15.60 14.26 9.72
CA GLU A 98 16.24 13.28 8.84
C GLU A 98 15.39 12.01 8.79
N ILE A 99 14.95 11.62 7.61
CA ILE A 99 14.30 10.32 7.43
C ILE A 99 15.35 9.30 7.04
N ARG A 100 15.45 8.22 7.80
CA ARG A 100 16.27 7.04 7.49
C ARG A 100 15.38 5.91 7.02
N PRO A 101 15.24 5.72 5.69
CA PRO A 101 14.44 4.63 5.16
C PRO A 101 15.18 3.30 5.37
N ILE A 102 14.46 2.31 5.87
CA ILE A 102 14.94 0.95 6.12
C ILE A 102 14.02 0.00 5.37
N SER A 103 14.58 -0.72 4.40
CA SER A 103 13.82 -1.67 3.61
C SER A 103 13.42 -2.89 4.44
N ILE A 104 12.17 -3.29 4.28
CA ILE A 104 11.57 -4.50 4.85
C ILE A 104 11.30 -5.45 3.68
N SER A 105 11.85 -6.65 3.73
CA SER A 105 11.61 -7.65 2.69
C SER A 105 10.15 -8.08 2.67
N ASN A 106 9.58 -8.18 1.48
CA ASN A 106 8.23 -8.73 1.28
C ASN A 106 8.11 -10.23 1.67
N ASN A 107 9.23 -10.90 1.91
CA ASN A 107 9.29 -12.32 2.27
C ASN A 107 9.38 -12.57 3.79
N TYR A 108 9.29 -11.51 4.62
CA TYR A 108 9.24 -11.72 6.05
C TYR A 108 7.94 -12.39 6.48
N SER A 109 8.06 -13.34 7.42
CA SER A 109 6.90 -13.92 8.09
C SER A 109 6.17 -12.86 8.92
N PHE A 110 4.91 -13.12 9.26
CA PHE A 110 4.14 -12.24 10.14
C PHE A 110 4.76 -12.10 11.52
N ASP A 111 5.31 -13.20 12.08
CA ASP A 111 6.01 -13.15 13.36
C ASP A 111 7.19 -12.17 13.29
N THR A 112 7.94 -12.17 12.20
CA THR A 112 9.04 -11.22 11.99
C THR A 112 8.53 -9.77 11.90
N ILE A 113 7.41 -9.54 11.22
CA ILE A 113 6.81 -8.20 11.12
C ILE A 113 6.26 -7.76 12.48
N ASP A 114 5.60 -8.65 13.22
CA ASP A 114 5.13 -8.40 14.59
C ASP A 114 6.30 -8.02 15.51
N ASP A 115 7.39 -8.78 15.46
CA ASP A 115 8.61 -8.48 16.22
C ASP A 115 9.20 -7.12 15.84
N LEU A 116 9.23 -6.78 14.57
CA LEU A 116 9.68 -5.47 14.09
C LEU A 116 8.76 -4.34 14.58
N MET A 117 7.44 -4.55 14.55
CA MET A 117 6.46 -3.57 15.08
C MET A 117 6.61 -3.38 16.59
N ILE A 118 6.74 -4.48 17.35
CA ILE A 118 6.82 -4.44 18.82
C ILE A 118 8.16 -3.90 19.31
N SER A 119 9.24 -4.19 18.60
CA SER A 119 10.61 -3.82 18.99
C SER A 119 10.87 -2.32 19.08
N GLY A 120 10.02 -1.49 18.44
CA GLY A 120 10.24 -0.05 18.32
C GLY A 120 11.45 0.31 17.46
N ARG A 121 11.89 -0.61 16.57
CA ARG A 121 13.00 -0.37 15.64
C ARG A 121 12.66 0.70 14.61
N PHE A 122 11.38 0.87 14.31
CA PHE A 122 10.87 1.88 13.40
C PHE A 122 10.02 2.89 14.17
N ASP A 123 10.22 4.17 13.88
CA ASP A 123 9.37 5.25 14.36
C ASP A 123 8.08 5.34 13.54
N VAL A 124 8.24 5.15 12.22
CA VAL A 124 7.16 5.07 11.23
C VAL A 124 7.32 3.82 10.39
N MET A 125 6.25 3.11 10.09
CA MET A 125 6.26 1.92 9.25
C MET A 125 5.15 1.95 8.21
N MET A 126 5.47 1.51 6.99
CA MET A 126 4.44 1.15 6.00
C MET A 126 3.77 -0.15 6.41
N ILE A 127 2.45 -0.14 6.41
CA ILE A 127 1.61 -1.27 6.74
C ILE A 127 0.57 -1.47 5.63
N ASN A 128 0.33 -2.72 5.26
CA ASN A 128 -0.72 -3.08 4.31
C ASN A 128 -1.95 -3.65 5.04
N GLN A 129 -3.05 -3.85 4.31
CA GLN A 129 -4.30 -4.36 4.86
C GLN A 129 -4.14 -5.71 5.57
N ILE A 130 -3.21 -6.56 5.11
CA ILE A 130 -3.02 -7.90 5.67
C ILE A 130 -2.35 -7.80 7.05
N TYR A 131 -1.28 -7.03 7.16
CA TYR A 131 -0.62 -6.78 8.46
C TYR A 131 -1.51 -6.06 9.45
N TYR A 132 -2.30 -5.09 8.97
CA TYR A 132 -3.24 -4.37 9.80
C TYR A 132 -4.33 -5.29 10.36
N GLN A 133 -4.87 -6.19 9.52
CA GLN A 133 -5.83 -7.20 9.94
C GLN A 133 -5.22 -8.15 10.97
N HIS A 134 -4.04 -8.71 10.70
CA HIS A 134 -3.31 -9.58 11.62
C HIS A 134 -3.04 -8.88 12.96
N ALA A 135 -2.53 -7.65 12.95
CA ALA A 135 -2.28 -6.88 14.17
C ALA A 135 -3.57 -6.64 14.98
N ARG A 136 -4.70 -6.40 14.30
CA ARG A 136 -6.02 -6.26 14.93
C ARG A 136 -6.46 -7.58 15.59
N GLU A 137 -6.38 -8.69 14.87
CA GLU A 137 -6.81 -10.02 15.33
C GLU A 137 -6.01 -10.52 16.55
N HIS A 138 -4.75 -10.05 16.69
CA HIS A 138 -3.86 -10.39 17.79
C HIS A 138 -3.78 -9.29 18.88
N ASN A 139 -4.68 -8.30 18.86
CA ASN A 139 -4.67 -7.16 19.79
C ASN A 139 -3.32 -6.39 19.81
N ARG A 140 -2.64 -6.31 18.66
CA ARG A 140 -1.34 -5.63 18.51
C ARG A 140 -1.45 -4.17 18.07
N LEU A 141 -2.65 -3.68 17.74
CA LEU A 141 -2.84 -2.27 17.36
C LEU A 141 -2.46 -1.30 18.49
N ASN A 142 -2.42 -1.76 19.74
CA ASN A 142 -2.02 -0.96 20.90
C ASN A 142 -0.54 -0.52 20.87
N VAL A 143 0.32 -1.13 20.03
CA VAL A 143 1.71 -0.67 19.82
C VAL A 143 1.81 0.50 18.87
N LEU A 144 0.74 0.79 18.13
CA LEU A 144 0.62 1.90 17.19
C LEU A 144 -0.01 3.12 17.85
N GLU A 145 0.34 4.30 17.37
CA GLU A 145 -0.25 5.55 17.81
C GLU A 145 -1.66 5.71 17.22
N PRO A 146 -2.67 6.02 18.05
CA PRO A 146 -3.98 6.42 17.54
C PRO A 146 -3.89 7.71 16.73
N MET A 147 -4.50 7.71 15.54
CA MET A 147 -4.47 8.86 14.62
C MET A 147 -5.88 9.19 14.13
N ARG A 148 -6.15 10.48 13.94
CA ARG A 148 -7.34 10.93 13.22
C ARG A 148 -7.06 10.77 11.72
N LEU A 149 -7.95 10.07 11.00
CA LEU A 149 -7.86 9.98 9.54
C LEU A 149 -8.16 11.33 8.90
N SER A 150 -7.42 11.65 7.83
CA SER A 150 -7.68 12.85 7.03
C SER A 150 -9.11 12.87 6.50
N ASP A 151 -9.75 14.04 6.49
CA ASP A 151 -11.11 14.20 5.97
C ASP A 151 -11.18 13.97 4.45
N ASP A 152 -10.04 14.10 3.77
CA ASP A 152 -9.87 13.84 2.33
C ASP A 152 -9.73 12.33 2.00
N THR A 153 -9.69 11.44 3.00
CA THR A 153 -9.61 9.98 2.80
C THR A 153 -10.90 9.45 2.19
N TYR A 154 -10.78 8.57 1.17
CA TYR A 154 -11.94 7.89 0.58
C TYR A 154 -12.78 7.18 1.66
N PRO A 155 -14.13 7.27 1.60
CA PRO A 155 -15.01 6.66 2.60
C PRO A 155 -14.76 5.17 2.82
N PHE A 156 -14.58 4.39 1.76
CA PHE A 156 -14.32 2.95 1.84
C PHE A 156 -12.97 2.62 2.51
N LEU A 157 -11.93 3.48 2.36
CA LEU A 157 -10.67 3.31 3.09
C LEU A 157 -10.83 3.66 4.57
N ARG A 158 -11.65 4.68 4.86
CA ARG A 158 -11.95 5.06 6.24
C ARG A 158 -12.64 3.91 7.00
N GLU A 159 -13.60 3.22 6.36
CA GLU A 159 -14.26 2.04 6.93
C GLU A 159 -13.28 0.91 7.24
N GLU A 160 -12.28 0.70 6.38
CA GLU A 160 -11.26 -0.32 6.57
C GLU A 160 -10.30 -0.01 7.73
N LEU A 161 -9.92 1.25 7.87
CA LEU A 161 -8.88 1.69 8.79
C LEU A 161 -9.37 1.97 10.20
N LEU A 162 -10.67 2.23 10.37
CA LEU A 162 -11.24 2.51 11.69
C LEU A 162 -11.52 1.21 12.46
N VAL A 163 -11.03 1.17 13.68
CA VAL A 163 -11.34 0.16 14.69
C VAL A 163 -11.93 0.89 15.89
N ASP A 164 -13.20 0.65 16.20
CA ASP A 164 -13.94 1.34 17.26
C ASP A 164 -13.87 2.89 17.16
N GLY A 165 -13.89 3.38 15.90
CA GLY A 165 -13.80 4.81 15.60
C GLY A 165 -12.39 5.41 15.64
N ILE A 166 -11.36 4.60 15.91
CA ILE A 166 -9.96 5.02 16.00
C ILE A 166 -9.18 4.49 14.81
N GLY A 167 -8.41 5.35 14.16
CA GLY A 167 -7.44 4.97 13.12
C GLY A 167 -6.07 4.68 13.74
N TYR A 168 -5.34 3.71 13.18
CA TYR A 168 -3.96 3.38 13.56
C TYR A 168 -3.00 3.42 12.37
N ALA A 169 -3.50 3.76 11.20
CA ALA A 169 -2.73 4.02 9.99
C ALA A 169 -3.38 5.12 9.15
N GLN A 170 -2.57 5.94 8.48
CA GLN A 170 -3.03 6.86 7.44
C GLN A 170 -2.88 6.19 6.08
N PRO A 171 -3.92 6.12 5.24
CA PRO A 171 -3.81 5.50 3.92
C PRO A 171 -2.92 6.34 3.00
N LEU A 172 -1.91 5.71 2.42
CA LEU A 172 -1.00 6.34 1.46
C LEU A 172 -1.48 6.10 0.03
N VAL A 173 -1.69 4.84 -0.34
CA VAL A 173 -2.18 4.41 -1.66
C VAL A 173 -3.10 3.20 -1.53
N PHE A 174 -3.93 2.99 -2.56
CA PHE A 174 -4.79 1.81 -2.65
C PHE A 174 -4.86 1.25 -4.08
N SER A 175 -5.39 0.06 -4.21
CA SER A 175 -5.65 -0.57 -5.50
C SER A 175 -6.76 -1.62 -5.38
N PRO A 176 -7.74 -1.64 -6.28
CA PRO A 176 -8.48 -2.87 -6.55
C PRO A 176 -7.57 -3.87 -7.28
N ILE A 177 -7.95 -5.15 -7.29
CA ILE A 177 -7.42 -6.10 -8.25
C ILE A 177 -8.14 -5.89 -9.56
N ILE A 178 -7.38 -5.86 -10.66
CA ILE A 178 -7.84 -5.59 -12.02
C ILE A 178 -7.24 -6.58 -13.01
N LEU A 179 -7.75 -6.56 -14.23
CA LEU A 179 -7.18 -7.25 -15.38
C LEU A 179 -6.40 -6.25 -16.24
N ALA A 180 -5.09 -6.47 -16.46
CA ALA A 180 -4.36 -5.82 -17.53
C ALA A 180 -4.36 -6.71 -18.77
N TYR A 181 -4.47 -6.14 -19.94
CA TYR A 181 -4.49 -6.88 -21.20
C TYR A 181 -3.73 -6.14 -22.30
N ASN A 182 -3.24 -6.89 -23.29
CA ASN A 182 -2.56 -6.33 -24.46
C ASN A 182 -3.58 -6.17 -25.62
N PRO A 183 -3.99 -4.95 -25.98
CA PRO A 183 -5.00 -4.72 -27.01
C PRO A 183 -4.59 -5.23 -28.40
N GLU A 184 -3.26 -5.29 -28.68
CA GLU A 184 -2.76 -5.75 -29.97
C GLU A 184 -3.00 -7.23 -30.16
N HIS A 185 -2.82 -8.03 -29.10
CA HIS A 185 -3.10 -9.47 -29.17
C HIS A 185 -4.59 -9.75 -29.43
N PHE A 186 -5.49 -8.96 -28.84
CA PHE A 186 -6.94 -9.07 -29.10
C PHE A 186 -7.28 -8.71 -30.54
N ARG A 187 -6.70 -7.62 -31.06
CA ARG A 187 -6.89 -7.18 -32.44
C ARG A 187 -6.36 -8.22 -33.44
N GLU A 188 -5.19 -8.81 -33.20
CA GLU A 188 -4.61 -9.87 -34.02
C GLU A 188 -5.50 -11.11 -34.09
N ALA A 189 -6.11 -11.49 -32.95
CA ALA A 189 -7.01 -12.64 -32.87
C ALA A 189 -8.44 -12.33 -33.32
N GLY A 190 -8.77 -11.06 -33.58
CA GLY A 190 -10.16 -10.66 -33.92
C GLY A 190 -11.14 -10.78 -32.75
N LEU A 191 -10.63 -10.74 -31.52
CA LEU A 191 -11.42 -10.87 -30.31
C LEU A 191 -11.82 -9.49 -29.75
N PRO A 192 -13.02 -9.37 -29.15
CA PRO A 192 -13.41 -8.18 -28.42
C PRO A 192 -12.56 -8.02 -27.16
N GLU A 193 -12.19 -6.78 -26.84
CA GLU A 193 -11.46 -6.45 -25.63
C GLU A 193 -12.28 -6.70 -24.35
N PRO A 194 -11.61 -6.98 -23.20
CA PRO A 194 -12.30 -7.20 -21.93
C PRO A 194 -13.11 -5.98 -21.48
N ASP A 195 -14.32 -6.24 -21.00
CA ASP A 195 -15.24 -5.23 -20.42
C ASP A 195 -15.85 -5.68 -19.09
N SER A 196 -16.81 -4.90 -18.57
CA SER A 196 -17.49 -5.19 -17.31
C SER A 196 -18.47 -6.37 -17.35
N GLY A 197 -18.80 -6.86 -18.54
CA GLY A 197 -19.67 -8.02 -18.76
C GLY A 197 -18.94 -9.36 -18.83
N TRP A 198 -17.61 -9.34 -18.74
CA TRP A 198 -16.82 -10.56 -18.85
C TRP A 198 -17.00 -11.47 -17.63
N THR A 199 -17.23 -12.77 -17.93
CA THR A 199 -17.16 -13.86 -16.97
C THR A 199 -15.80 -14.55 -17.02
N TRP A 200 -15.48 -15.35 -16.02
CA TRP A 200 -14.24 -16.12 -16.02
C TRP A 200 -14.20 -17.16 -17.13
N GLU A 201 -15.35 -17.73 -17.51
CA GLU A 201 -15.46 -18.65 -18.65
C GLU A 201 -15.08 -17.91 -19.95
N ARG A 202 -15.57 -16.68 -20.14
CA ARG A 202 -15.20 -15.87 -21.32
C ARG A 202 -13.72 -15.51 -21.32
N LEU A 203 -13.15 -15.25 -20.15
CA LEU A 203 -11.70 -15.01 -20.04
C LEU A 203 -10.91 -16.27 -20.44
N LEU A 204 -11.30 -17.47 -19.98
CA LEU A 204 -10.61 -18.70 -20.32
C LEU A 204 -10.73 -19.05 -21.83
N GLU A 205 -11.89 -18.86 -22.44
CA GLU A 205 -12.05 -18.99 -23.88
C GLU A 205 -11.08 -18.09 -24.63
N ALA A 206 -11.04 -16.80 -24.26
CA ALA A 206 -10.11 -15.85 -24.85
C ALA A 206 -8.64 -16.22 -24.57
N ALA A 207 -8.33 -16.72 -23.37
CA ALA A 207 -6.98 -17.16 -23.02
C ALA A 207 -6.48 -18.32 -23.91
N ALA A 208 -7.34 -19.29 -24.17
CA ALA A 208 -7.03 -20.40 -25.08
C ALA A 208 -6.78 -19.89 -26.52
N GLU A 209 -7.63 -19.00 -27.03
CA GLU A 209 -7.50 -18.43 -28.38
C GLU A 209 -6.27 -17.51 -28.52
N LEU A 210 -5.92 -16.75 -27.48
CA LEU A 210 -4.76 -15.86 -27.45
C LEU A 210 -3.44 -16.57 -27.22
N SER A 211 -3.46 -17.81 -26.73
CA SER A 211 -2.26 -18.62 -26.56
C SER A 211 -1.76 -19.13 -27.92
N ASN A 212 -0.45 -19.35 -28.03
CA ASN A 212 0.11 -19.92 -29.23
C ASN A 212 1.32 -20.82 -28.93
N PRO A 213 1.65 -21.77 -29.86
CA PRO A 213 2.78 -22.68 -29.72
C PRO A 213 4.15 -21.98 -29.64
N ASN A 214 4.24 -20.72 -30.04
CA ASN A 214 5.48 -19.92 -30.03
C ASN A 214 5.78 -19.32 -28.65
N GLY A 215 5.08 -19.76 -27.59
CA GLY A 215 5.36 -19.40 -26.21
C GLY A 215 4.61 -18.17 -25.70
N ARG A 216 3.48 -17.78 -26.33
CA ARG A 216 2.56 -16.80 -25.77
C ARG A 216 1.46 -17.49 -24.97
N TYR A 217 1.28 -17.06 -23.73
CA TYR A 217 0.18 -17.45 -22.86
C TYR A 217 -0.98 -16.47 -22.99
N GLY A 218 -2.21 -16.95 -22.77
CA GLY A 218 -3.40 -16.12 -22.78
C GLY A 218 -3.62 -15.38 -21.47
N PHE A 219 -3.45 -16.05 -20.33
CA PHE A 219 -3.75 -15.48 -19.02
C PHE A 219 -2.78 -15.92 -17.92
N ALA A 220 -2.58 -15.05 -16.92
CA ALA A 220 -1.88 -15.36 -15.69
C ALA A 220 -2.58 -14.75 -14.45
N ALA A 221 -2.61 -15.52 -13.37
CA ALA A 221 -3.07 -15.07 -12.04
C ALA A 221 -2.24 -15.69 -10.93
N SER A 222 -1.95 -14.91 -9.89
CA SER A 222 -1.13 -15.31 -8.75
C SER A 222 -1.98 -15.77 -7.55
N PHE A 223 -2.84 -16.79 -7.71
CA PHE A 223 -3.69 -17.28 -6.63
C PHE A 223 -2.91 -17.93 -5.49
N LEU A 224 -1.77 -18.57 -5.78
CA LEU A 224 -0.92 -19.26 -4.80
C LEU A 224 0.14 -18.37 -4.15
N ALA A 225 0.29 -17.13 -4.60
CA ALA A 225 1.26 -16.20 -4.01
C ALA A 225 0.86 -15.78 -2.59
N GLY A 226 1.86 -15.47 -1.75
CA GLY A 226 1.64 -15.04 -0.36
C GLY A 226 0.83 -13.74 -0.18
N ASN A 227 0.51 -13.05 -1.28
CA ASN A 227 -0.38 -11.89 -1.26
C ASN A 227 -1.89 -12.24 -1.32
N ASN A 228 -2.23 -13.52 -1.25
CA ASN A 228 -3.58 -14.07 -1.10
C ASN A 228 -4.63 -13.49 -2.07
N ARG A 229 -4.54 -13.80 -3.35
CA ARG A 229 -5.52 -13.33 -4.36
C ARG A 229 -6.74 -14.25 -4.51
N TRP A 230 -6.66 -15.50 -4.07
CA TRP A 230 -7.75 -16.47 -4.15
C TRP A 230 -9.06 -16.01 -3.49
N PRO A 231 -9.08 -15.20 -2.38
CA PRO A 231 -10.33 -14.77 -1.78
C PRO A 231 -11.18 -13.92 -2.71
N THR A 232 -10.61 -13.33 -3.77
CA THR A 232 -11.38 -12.61 -4.79
C THR A 232 -12.42 -13.49 -5.44
N ILE A 233 -12.08 -14.75 -5.72
CA ILE A 233 -13.00 -15.73 -6.31
C ILE A 233 -14.13 -16.05 -5.32
N TRP A 234 -13.78 -16.31 -4.06
CA TRP A 234 -14.78 -16.56 -3.02
C TRP A 234 -15.73 -15.37 -2.82
N MET A 235 -15.22 -14.16 -2.78
CA MET A 235 -16.04 -12.94 -2.69
C MET A 235 -17.07 -12.82 -3.82
N GLN A 236 -16.76 -13.33 -5.00
CA GLN A 236 -17.68 -13.33 -6.15
C GLN A 236 -18.76 -14.40 -6.08
N CYS A 237 -18.49 -15.55 -5.41
CA CYS A 237 -19.43 -16.66 -5.25
C CYS A 237 -20.34 -16.48 -4.04
N SER A 238 -19.80 -15.93 -2.94
CA SER A 238 -20.49 -15.90 -1.66
C SER A 238 -21.64 -14.91 -1.59
N SER A 239 -22.51 -15.09 -0.61
CA SER A 239 -23.52 -14.11 -0.21
C SER A 239 -22.85 -12.82 0.28
N ASP A 240 -23.60 -11.70 0.39
CA ASP A 240 -23.02 -10.42 0.80
C ASP A 240 -23.01 -10.29 2.32
N PRO A 241 -21.85 -10.36 2.99
CA PRO A 241 -21.77 -10.30 4.46
C PRO A 241 -22.17 -8.93 5.01
N VAL A 242 -22.01 -7.85 4.22
CA VAL A 242 -22.28 -6.48 4.65
C VAL A 242 -23.77 -6.25 4.97
N HIS A 243 -24.65 -7.00 4.31
CA HIS A 243 -26.11 -6.83 4.40
C HIS A 243 -26.81 -7.99 5.12
N SER A 244 -26.05 -8.91 5.71
CA SER A 244 -26.56 -10.13 6.34
C SER A 244 -26.10 -10.23 7.79
N PRO A 245 -26.85 -9.67 8.77
CA PRO A 245 -26.52 -9.83 10.20
C PRO A 245 -26.41 -11.32 10.55
N GLY A 246 -25.32 -11.70 11.24
CA GLY A 246 -25.04 -13.09 11.60
C GLY A 246 -24.49 -13.95 10.47
N TRP A 247 -24.06 -13.34 9.36
CA TRP A 247 -23.39 -14.05 8.29
C TRP A 247 -22.08 -14.70 8.76
N HIS A 248 -21.88 -15.96 8.39
CA HIS A 248 -20.65 -16.72 8.60
C HIS A 248 -20.19 -17.34 7.29
N PRO A 249 -18.87 -17.50 7.08
CA PRO A 249 -18.36 -18.20 5.92
C PRO A 249 -18.77 -19.68 5.98
N GLU A 250 -19.32 -20.20 4.88
CA GLU A 250 -19.73 -21.58 4.77
C GLU A 250 -18.64 -22.43 4.12
N ALA A 251 -18.39 -23.62 4.68
CA ALA A 251 -17.37 -24.56 4.18
C ALA A 251 -17.61 -24.94 2.73
N GLU A 252 -18.86 -25.08 2.32
CA GLU A 252 -19.24 -25.44 0.94
C GLU A 252 -18.90 -24.31 -0.04
N GLU A 253 -19.21 -23.05 0.27
CA GLU A 253 -18.87 -21.89 -0.56
C GLU A 253 -17.35 -21.73 -0.71
N LEU A 254 -16.59 -21.92 0.37
CA LEU A 254 -15.13 -21.84 0.36
C LEU A 254 -14.49 -22.99 -0.43
N THR A 255 -14.99 -24.21 -0.25
CA THR A 255 -14.54 -25.38 -1.03
C THR A 255 -14.78 -25.15 -2.52
N ALA A 256 -15.98 -24.71 -2.90
CA ALA A 256 -16.31 -24.38 -4.28
C ALA A 256 -15.39 -23.30 -4.87
N ALA A 257 -15.09 -22.24 -4.10
CA ALA A 257 -14.18 -21.18 -4.53
C ALA A 257 -12.72 -21.68 -4.73
N LEU A 258 -12.21 -22.51 -3.84
CA LEU A 258 -10.87 -23.10 -3.97
C LEU A 258 -10.80 -24.07 -5.15
N THR A 259 -11.82 -24.90 -5.35
CA THR A 259 -11.93 -25.80 -6.51
C THR A 259 -11.97 -24.99 -7.81
N TYR A 260 -12.75 -23.90 -7.83
CA TYR A 260 -12.82 -23.01 -9.00
C TYR A 260 -11.47 -22.31 -9.27
N CYS A 261 -10.76 -21.85 -8.25
CA CYS A 261 -9.39 -21.34 -8.42
C CYS A 261 -8.46 -22.39 -9.06
N CYS A 262 -8.55 -23.65 -8.57
CA CYS A 262 -7.79 -24.75 -9.13
C CYS A 262 -8.11 -25.01 -10.61
N HIS A 263 -9.40 -24.94 -10.99
CA HIS A 263 -9.85 -25.03 -12.37
C HIS A 263 -9.25 -23.90 -13.23
N LEU A 264 -9.34 -22.66 -12.79
CA LEU A 264 -8.76 -21.51 -13.51
C LEU A 264 -7.25 -21.67 -13.73
N MET A 265 -6.53 -22.18 -12.74
CA MET A 265 -5.07 -22.39 -12.83
C MET A 265 -4.64 -23.52 -13.76
N LYS A 266 -5.52 -24.49 -14.01
CA LYS A 266 -5.24 -25.66 -14.87
C LYS A 266 -5.78 -25.53 -16.28
N ALA A 267 -6.44 -24.43 -16.59
CA ALA A 267 -7.06 -24.23 -17.89
C ALA A 267 -6.01 -24.00 -19.00
N ASP A 268 -6.41 -24.32 -20.22
CA ASP A 268 -5.57 -24.13 -21.41
C ASP A 268 -5.25 -22.64 -21.61
N GLY A 269 -4.01 -22.35 -22.04
CA GLY A 269 -3.54 -21.00 -22.26
C GLY A 269 -3.20 -20.22 -20.99
N VAL A 270 -3.33 -20.81 -19.81
CA VAL A 270 -2.99 -20.17 -18.53
C VAL A 270 -1.55 -20.49 -18.14
N VAL A 271 -0.84 -19.48 -17.63
CA VAL A 271 0.52 -19.62 -17.12
C VAL A 271 0.53 -20.54 -15.90
N PRO A 272 1.45 -21.52 -15.82
CA PRO A 272 1.57 -22.38 -14.65
C PRO A 272 1.75 -21.58 -13.35
N SER A 273 0.98 -21.94 -12.32
CA SER A 273 0.84 -21.14 -11.08
C SER A 273 2.04 -21.20 -10.12
N PHE A 274 3.10 -21.93 -10.46
CA PHE A 274 4.36 -21.91 -9.71
C PHE A 274 5.27 -20.73 -10.08
N LEU A 275 4.95 -19.96 -11.12
CA LEU A 275 5.69 -18.73 -11.43
C LEU A 275 5.32 -17.64 -10.41
N ASP A 276 6.36 -16.91 -9.99
CA ASP A 276 6.15 -15.76 -9.12
C ASP A 276 5.55 -14.55 -9.88
N VAL A 277 5.10 -13.57 -9.12
CA VAL A 277 4.48 -12.34 -9.67
C VAL A 277 5.44 -11.60 -10.60
N SER A 278 6.74 -11.57 -10.29
CA SER A 278 7.75 -10.87 -11.10
C SER A 278 7.95 -11.55 -12.45
N ALA A 279 7.98 -12.89 -12.47
CA ALA A 279 8.07 -13.65 -13.71
C ALA A 279 6.83 -13.43 -14.61
N MET A 280 5.62 -13.41 -14.03
CA MET A 280 4.38 -13.11 -14.77
C MET A 280 4.40 -11.69 -15.35
N GLN A 281 4.87 -10.70 -14.58
CA GLN A 281 5.04 -9.31 -15.07
C GLN A 281 6.05 -9.24 -16.21
N THR A 282 7.14 -9.98 -16.12
CA THR A 282 8.16 -10.04 -17.18
C THR A 282 7.58 -10.63 -18.47
N LEU A 283 6.85 -11.74 -18.38
CA LEU A 283 6.16 -12.32 -19.55
C LEU A 283 5.18 -11.33 -20.20
N PHE A 284 4.44 -10.58 -19.38
CA PHE A 284 3.52 -9.57 -19.89
C PHE A 284 4.26 -8.42 -20.56
N ALA A 285 5.30 -7.89 -19.94
CA ALA A 285 6.13 -6.81 -20.48
C ALA A 285 6.87 -7.19 -21.78
N GLU A 286 7.17 -8.49 -21.96
CA GLU A 286 7.79 -9.04 -23.17
C GLU A 286 6.76 -9.40 -24.28
N GLY A 287 5.46 -9.16 -24.07
CA GLY A 287 4.40 -9.54 -25.00
C GLY A 287 4.17 -11.06 -25.11
N LYS A 288 4.67 -11.84 -24.14
CA LYS A 288 4.49 -13.29 -24.05
C LYS A 288 3.28 -13.70 -23.21
N LEU A 289 2.52 -12.74 -22.72
CA LEU A 289 1.30 -12.92 -21.97
C LEU A 289 0.25 -11.89 -22.40
N SER A 290 -0.97 -12.35 -22.70
CA SER A 290 -2.03 -11.49 -23.25
C SER A 290 -2.88 -10.81 -22.17
N MET A 291 -3.13 -11.48 -21.04
CA MET A 291 -3.91 -10.98 -19.92
C MET A 291 -3.24 -11.31 -18.59
N LEU A 292 -3.25 -10.36 -17.67
CA LEU A 292 -2.62 -10.48 -16.34
C LEU A 292 -3.56 -9.97 -15.25
N MET A 293 -3.90 -10.82 -14.28
CA MET A 293 -4.53 -10.37 -13.04
C MET A 293 -3.52 -9.60 -12.21
N THR A 294 -3.76 -8.31 -11.98
CA THR A 294 -2.77 -7.39 -11.42
C THR A 294 -3.37 -6.33 -10.50
N THR A 295 -2.60 -5.34 -10.13
CA THR A 295 -3.00 -4.17 -9.32
C THR A 295 -2.37 -2.92 -9.90
N TYR A 296 -2.91 -1.74 -9.56
CA TYR A 296 -2.29 -0.46 -9.93
C TYR A 296 -0.86 -0.31 -9.39
N PHE A 297 -0.54 -0.93 -8.25
CA PHE A 297 0.84 -0.96 -7.73
C PHE A 297 1.79 -1.68 -8.70
N LEU A 298 1.37 -2.86 -9.16
CA LEU A 298 2.17 -3.70 -10.03
C LEU A 298 2.33 -3.13 -11.45
N LEU A 299 1.38 -2.30 -11.92
CA LEU A 299 1.50 -1.61 -13.20
C LEU A 299 2.76 -0.72 -13.28
N ASN A 300 3.22 -0.16 -12.15
CA ASN A 300 4.45 0.62 -12.10
C ASN A 300 5.70 -0.17 -12.53
N GLY A 301 5.64 -1.49 -12.51
CA GLY A 301 6.73 -2.36 -12.94
C GLY A 301 6.74 -2.69 -14.43
N LEU A 302 5.66 -2.39 -15.16
CA LEU A 302 5.55 -2.72 -16.58
C LEU A 302 6.34 -1.73 -17.47
N GLY A 303 6.43 -0.46 -17.03
CA GLY A 303 7.07 0.62 -17.82
C GLY A 303 6.36 0.86 -19.16
N ASP A 304 7.04 1.55 -20.06
CA ASP A 304 6.52 1.89 -21.40
C ASP A 304 6.87 0.83 -22.47
N LYS A 305 7.28 -0.37 -22.03
CA LYS A 305 7.80 -1.41 -22.94
C LYS A 305 6.71 -2.22 -23.63
N VAL A 306 5.50 -2.22 -23.12
CA VAL A 306 4.37 -2.98 -23.65
C VAL A 306 3.15 -2.09 -23.75
N SER A 307 2.44 -2.19 -24.89
CA SER A 307 1.12 -1.60 -25.03
C SER A 307 0.13 -2.41 -24.20
N TYR A 308 -0.59 -1.75 -23.28
CA TYR A 308 -1.63 -2.39 -22.49
C TYR A 308 -2.74 -1.42 -22.10
N ASP A 309 -3.91 -1.97 -21.84
CA ASP A 309 -4.99 -1.28 -21.15
C ASP A 309 -5.52 -2.15 -20.01
N ILE A 310 -6.49 -1.65 -19.27
CA ILE A 310 -7.02 -2.31 -18.07
C ILE A 310 -8.53 -2.48 -18.16
N ALA A 311 -9.01 -3.55 -17.52
CA ALA A 311 -10.43 -3.88 -17.42
C ALA A 311 -10.78 -4.31 -15.99
N PRO A 312 -12.08 -4.30 -15.60
CA PRO A 312 -12.51 -4.97 -14.39
C PRO A 312 -12.12 -6.45 -14.42
N LEU A 313 -11.98 -7.06 -13.24
CA LEU A 313 -11.88 -8.52 -13.20
C LEU A 313 -13.17 -9.13 -13.76
N PRO A 314 -13.07 -10.27 -14.47
CA PRO A 314 -14.23 -11.10 -14.75
C PRO A 314 -14.94 -11.49 -13.47
N HIS A 315 -16.22 -11.79 -13.56
CA HIS A 315 -17.03 -12.19 -12.43
C HIS A 315 -17.67 -13.57 -12.62
N ILE A 316 -18.02 -14.23 -11.53
CA ILE A 316 -18.82 -15.47 -11.53
C ILE A 316 -20.29 -15.08 -11.45
N SER A 317 -20.76 -14.64 -10.30
CA SER A 317 -22.15 -14.22 -10.09
C SER A 317 -22.28 -12.72 -9.84
N LYS A 318 -21.30 -12.12 -9.19
CA LYS A 318 -21.29 -10.71 -8.78
C LYS A 318 -19.96 -10.04 -9.10
N PRO A 319 -19.96 -8.81 -9.65
CA PRO A 319 -18.75 -8.07 -9.96
C PRO A 319 -18.12 -7.56 -8.64
N ARG A 320 -17.28 -8.37 -8.02
CA ARG A 320 -16.54 -8.03 -6.80
C ARG A 320 -15.07 -8.17 -7.01
N THR A 321 -14.32 -7.23 -6.43
CA THR A 321 -12.86 -7.24 -6.45
C THR A 321 -12.30 -6.89 -5.08
N MET A 322 -11.18 -7.50 -4.74
CA MET A 322 -10.53 -7.25 -3.46
C MET A 322 -9.87 -5.89 -3.45
N LEU A 323 -10.18 -5.09 -2.44
CA LEU A 323 -9.56 -3.82 -2.14
C LEU A 323 -8.25 -4.06 -1.37
N LEU A 324 -7.17 -3.47 -1.87
CA LEU A 324 -5.86 -3.46 -1.24
C LEU A 324 -5.50 -2.03 -0.88
N TRP A 325 -4.82 -1.84 0.24
CA TRP A 325 -4.31 -0.53 0.62
C TRP A 325 -2.96 -0.66 1.34
N ILE A 326 -2.19 0.40 1.28
CA ILE A 326 -0.95 0.59 2.01
C ILE A 326 -1.05 1.92 2.73
N GLY A 327 -0.73 1.91 4.01
CA GLY A 327 -0.76 3.09 4.86
C GLY A 327 0.50 3.26 5.68
N LEU A 328 0.55 4.31 6.48
CA LEU A 328 1.64 4.66 7.38
C LEU A 328 1.14 4.62 8.82
N SER A 329 1.86 3.90 9.66
CA SER A 329 1.61 3.81 11.12
C SER A 329 2.80 4.36 11.88
N ILE A 330 2.54 4.97 13.04
CA ILE A 330 3.54 5.49 13.96
C ILE A 330 3.64 4.54 15.14
N HIS A 331 4.85 4.20 15.56
CA HIS A 331 5.05 3.42 16.78
C HIS A 331 4.74 4.28 18.02
N ARG A 332 3.85 3.79 18.89
CA ARG A 332 3.34 4.55 20.04
C ARG A 332 4.41 5.03 21.03
N LYS A 333 5.53 4.29 21.12
CA LYS A 333 6.64 4.61 22.02
C LYS A 333 7.84 5.21 21.29
N THR A 334 7.64 5.81 20.11
CA THR A 334 8.74 6.50 19.41
C THR A 334 9.34 7.59 20.29
N ALA A 335 10.66 7.75 20.22
CA ALA A 335 11.36 8.82 20.91
C ALA A 335 11.22 10.20 20.23
N VAL A 336 10.67 10.22 18.99
CA VAL A 336 10.53 11.40 18.13
C VAL A 336 9.09 11.57 17.62
N PRO A 337 8.09 11.62 18.50
CA PRO A 337 6.67 11.57 18.10
C PRO A 337 6.26 12.72 17.17
N GLU A 338 6.72 13.96 17.43
CA GLU A 338 6.37 15.11 16.60
C GLU A 338 6.97 15.00 15.20
N ALA A 339 8.23 14.57 15.09
CA ALA A 339 8.89 14.36 13.80
C ALA A 339 8.21 13.23 13.00
N ALA A 340 7.81 12.15 13.69
CA ALA A 340 7.10 11.03 13.08
C ALA A 340 5.71 11.46 12.55
N ARG A 341 4.95 12.26 13.33
CA ARG A 341 3.65 12.81 12.90
C ARG A 341 3.82 13.75 11.71
N THR A 342 4.78 14.68 11.78
CA THR A 342 5.11 15.59 10.68
C THR A 342 5.41 14.84 9.39
N PHE A 343 6.16 13.74 9.47
CA PHE A 343 6.45 12.91 8.30
C PHE A 343 5.20 12.22 7.75
N VAL A 344 4.38 11.62 8.60
CA VAL A 344 3.14 10.94 8.16
C VAL A 344 2.14 11.94 7.58
N GLU A 345 1.97 13.11 8.19
CA GLU A 345 1.10 14.20 7.70
C GLU A 345 1.58 14.71 6.35
N PHE A 346 2.89 14.90 6.18
CA PHE A 346 3.46 15.28 4.87
C PHE A 346 3.17 14.22 3.81
N MET A 347 3.47 12.93 4.08
CA MET A 347 3.29 11.84 3.12
C MET A 347 1.84 11.68 2.66
N THR A 348 0.89 12.07 3.49
CA THR A 348 -0.56 12.02 3.20
C THR A 348 -1.15 13.41 2.85
N SER A 349 -0.31 14.44 2.76
CA SER A 349 -0.72 15.77 2.33
C SER A 349 -1.16 15.80 0.87
N ARG A 350 -1.94 16.81 0.50
CA ARG A 350 -2.37 17.02 -0.90
C ARG A 350 -1.18 17.10 -1.87
N GLU A 351 -0.10 17.76 -1.45
CA GLU A 351 1.09 17.95 -2.28
C GLU A 351 1.82 16.62 -2.52
N ALA A 352 2.09 15.85 -1.47
CA ALA A 352 2.71 14.52 -1.58
C ALA A 352 1.84 13.56 -2.39
N GLN A 353 0.53 13.54 -2.15
CA GLN A 353 -0.42 12.69 -2.88
C GLN A 353 -0.53 13.10 -4.37
N ALA A 354 -0.39 14.40 -4.69
CA ALA A 354 -0.32 14.87 -6.08
C ALA A 354 0.97 14.41 -6.79
N ILE A 355 2.10 14.31 -6.06
CA ILE A 355 3.35 13.74 -6.59
C ILE A 355 3.15 12.26 -6.94
N VAL A 356 2.61 11.47 -6.01
CA VAL A 356 2.28 10.06 -6.27
C VAL A 356 1.41 9.93 -7.52
N ARG A 357 0.32 10.70 -7.61
CA ARG A 357 -0.63 10.69 -8.73
C ARG A 357 0.02 11.04 -10.06
N ARG A 358 0.95 11.97 -10.06
CA ARG A 358 1.63 12.46 -11.27
C ARG A 358 2.75 11.52 -11.73
N ASN A 359 3.52 10.99 -10.78
CA ASN A 359 4.77 10.30 -11.04
C ASN A 359 4.61 8.77 -11.10
N THR A 360 3.45 8.23 -10.69
CA THR A 360 3.21 6.78 -10.63
C THR A 360 1.83 6.40 -11.15
N LEU A 361 1.60 5.10 -11.27
CA LEU A 361 0.29 4.53 -11.59
C LEU A 361 -0.52 4.18 -10.32
N SER A 362 0.08 4.24 -9.15
CA SER A 362 -0.63 4.00 -7.88
C SER A 362 -1.73 5.02 -7.63
N ILE A 363 -2.79 4.61 -6.94
CA ILE A 363 -3.91 5.48 -6.65
C ILE A 363 -3.72 6.06 -5.25
N PRO A 364 -3.63 7.40 -5.10
CA PRO A 364 -3.52 8.07 -3.81
C PRO A 364 -4.68 7.72 -2.87
N GLY A 365 -4.40 7.64 -1.56
CA GLY A 365 -5.41 7.42 -0.51
C GLY A 365 -6.35 8.62 -0.30
N SER A 366 -5.97 9.79 -0.78
CA SER A 366 -6.76 11.03 -0.72
C SER A 366 -7.59 11.22 -1.98
N ALA A 367 -8.90 11.45 -1.80
CA ALA A 367 -9.84 11.70 -2.89
C ALA A 367 -9.61 13.04 -3.62
N VAL A 368 -8.94 14.00 -3.01
CA VAL A 368 -8.66 15.33 -3.58
C VAL A 368 -7.35 15.44 -4.34
N ALA A 369 -6.53 14.40 -4.35
CA ALA A 369 -5.30 14.36 -5.15
C ALA A 369 -5.55 14.36 -6.68
N ASP A 370 -6.79 14.37 -7.10
CA ASP A 370 -7.23 14.18 -8.49
C ASP A 370 -7.17 15.42 -9.38
N GLY A 371 -6.75 16.55 -8.87
CA GLY A 371 -6.77 17.82 -9.59
C GLY A 371 -5.41 18.34 -10.01
N ALA A 372 -5.08 18.28 -11.29
CA ALA A 372 -4.32 19.34 -11.95
C ALA A 372 -2.80 19.22 -12.14
N SER A 373 -2.22 18.05 -12.46
CA SER A 373 -0.94 18.13 -13.19
C SER A 373 -0.85 17.02 -14.23
N GLU A 374 -0.25 17.35 -15.37
CA GLU A 374 -0.01 16.35 -16.42
C GLU A 374 0.79 15.17 -15.84
N PRO A 375 0.37 13.93 -16.13
CA PRO A 375 1.09 12.74 -15.68
C PRO A 375 2.51 12.73 -16.27
N LYS A 376 3.49 12.36 -15.46
CA LYS A 376 4.86 12.09 -15.94
C LYS A 376 5.06 10.66 -16.44
N VAL A 377 4.11 9.79 -16.15
CA VAL A 377 4.09 8.38 -16.56
C VAL A 377 2.98 8.15 -17.57
N HIS A 378 3.21 7.26 -18.53
CA HIS A 378 2.15 6.85 -19.44
C HIS A 378 1.06 6.08 -18.66
N LYS A 379 -0.19 6.55 -18.79
CA LYS A 379 -1.34 5.91 -18.18
C LYS A 379 -2.13 5.13 -19.23
N PRO A 380 -2.61 3.92 -18.91
CA PRO A 380 -3.53 3.21 -19.79
C PRO A 380 -4.78 4.04 -20.04
N ALA A 381 -5.43 3.86 -21.20
CA ALA A 381 -6.59 4.67 -21.60
C ALA A 381 -7.71 4.64 -20.56
N ARG A 382 -7.95 3.48 -19.94
CA ARG A 382 -8.95 3.27 -18.90
C ARG A 382 -8.41 3.46 -17.47
N TYR A 383 -7.33 4.24 -17.28
CA TYR A 383 -6.72 4.43 -15.96
C TYR A 383 -7.73 4.79 -14.84
N ASN A 384 -8.79 5.54 -15.16
CA ASN A 384 -9.80 5.95 -14.18
C ASN A 384 -10.83 4.86 -13.81
N LEU A 385 -10.68 3.65 -14.36
CA LEU A 385 -11.53 2.49 -14.06
C LEU A 385 -11.74 2.26 -12.57
N TYR A 386 -10.72 2.52 -11.74
CA TYR A 386 -10.80 2.36 -10.29
C TYR A 386 -11.99 3.10 -9.65
N ARG A 387 -12.42 4.23 -10.24
CA ARG A 387 -13.59 4.99 -9.75
C ARG A 387 -14.90 4.35 -10.15
N GLU A 388 -14.97 3.81 -11.36
CA GLU A 388 -16.16 3.19 -11.91
C GLU A 388 -16.52 1.91 -11.13
N ILE A 389 -15.50 1.19 -10.67
CA ILE A 389 -15.66 -0.10 -9.98
C ILE A 389 -15.68 0.00 -8.44
N ILE A 390 -15.71 1.21 -7.85
CA ILE A 390 -15.82 1.38 -6.38
C ILE A 390 -16.95 0.51 -5.77
N PRO A 391 -18.15 0.41 -6.37
CA PRO A 391 -19.23 -0.44 -5.82
C PRO A 391 -18.86 -1.93 -5.73
N SER A 392 -17.89 -2.38 -6.49
CA SER A 392 -17.40 -3.77 -6.48
C SER A 392 -16.36 -4.06 -5.39
N TYR A 393 -15.82 -3.04 -4.72
CA TYR A 393 -14.76 -3.21 -3.72
C TYR A 393 -15.25 -4.02 -2.52
N ARG A 394 -14.45 -5.00 -2.13
CA ARG A 394 -14.66 -5.79 -0.91
C ARG A 394 -13.31 -6.00 -0.23
N SER A 395 -13.33 -6.07 1.09
CA SER A 395 -12.15 -6.41 1.87
C SER A 395 -12.26 -7.80 2.49
N GLN A 396 -11.13 -8.43 2.78
CA GLN A 396 -11.09 -9.71 3.47
C GLN A 396 -11.75 -9.63 4.85
N ARG A 397 -11.62 -8.50 5.53
CA ARG A 397 -12.22 -8.24 6.84
C ARG A 397 -13.75 -8.37 6.81
N GLN A 398 -14.42 -7.86 5.78
CA GLN A 398 -15.88 -7.93 5.66
C GLN A 398 -16.38 -9.37 5.61
N TYR A 399 -15.54 -10.30 5.14
CA TYR A 399 -15.88 -11.72 5.00
C TYR A 399 -15.48 -12.57 6.20
N GLY A 400 -15.05 -11.96 7.30
CA GLY A 400 -14.91 -12.63 8.59
C GLY A 400 -13.94 -13.79 8.65
N LEU A 401 -13.06 -14.01 7.67
CA LEU A 401 -11.97 -14.97 7.79
C LEU A 401 -10.78 -14.34 8.49
N ARG A 402 -10.23 -15.04 9.46
CA ARG A 402 -8.95 -14.66 10.07
C ARG A 402 -7.81 -14.86 9.08
N TYR A 403 -6.75 -14.09 9.28
CA TYR A 403 -5.58 -14.19 8.43
C TYR A 403 -5.01 -15.62 8.37
N GLU A 404 -4.85 -16.29 9.52
CA GLU A 404 -4.32 -17.66 9.59
C GLU A 404 -5.21 -18.66 8.82
N THR A 405 -6.51 -18.46 8.88
CA THR A 405 -7.46 -19.28 8.13
C THR A 405 -7.30 -19.08 6.62
N ILE A 406 -7.12 -17.82 6.17
CA ILE A 406 -6.85 -17.50 4.77
C ILE A 406 -5.55 -18.14 4.27
N GLU A 407 -4.47 -18.09 5.08
CA GLU A 407 -3.20 -18.73 4.76
C GLU A 407 -3.32 -20.27 4.69
N ALA A 408 -3.97 -20.87 5.68
CA ALA A 408 -4.19 -22.31 5.68
C ALA A 408 -5.02 -22.79 4.46
N MET A 409 -6.02 -21.98 4.04
CA MET A 409 -6.78 -22.26 2.82
C MET A 409 -5.92 -22.11 1.54
N ARG A 410 -4.98 -21.17 1.49
CA ARG A 410 -4.02 -21.07 0.39
C ARG A 410 -3.14 -22.32 0.29
N GLU A 411 -2.72 -22.87 1.44
CA GLU A 411 -1.98 -24.15 1.48
C GLU A 411 -2.84 -25.30 0.97
N LEU A 412 -4.11 -25.37 1.36
CA LEU A 412 -5.05 -26.36 0.82
C LEU A 412 -5.24 -26.22 -0.69
N LEU A 413 -5.33 -25.00 -1.21
CA LEU A 413 -5.39 -24.75 -2.64
C LEU A 413 -4.13 -25.26 -3.36
N GLN A 414 -2.95 -25.09 -2.76
CA GLN A 414 -1.70 -25.59 -3.29
C GLN A 414 -1.67 -27.12 -3.32
N LEU A 415 -2.15 -27.79 -2.27
CA LEU A 415 -2.27 -29.25 -2.23
C LEU A 415 -3.25 -29.77 -3.28
N LEU A 416 -4.40 -29.13 -3.45
CA LEU A 416 -5.40 -29.45 -4.47
C LEU A 416 -4.83 -29.26 -5.89
N TYR A 417 -4.17 -28.15 -6.13
CA TYR A 417 -3.54 -27.86 -7.42
C TYR A 417 -2.48 -28.89 -7.80
N SER A 418 -1.68 -29.32 -6.82
CA SER A 418 -0.65 -30.34 -6.99
C SER A 418 -1.20 -31.75 -7.06
N GLY A 419 -2.50 -31.96 -6.88
CA GLY A 419 -3.14 -33.28 -6.88
C GLY A 419 -2.81 -34.14 -5.66
N LEU A 420 -2.31 -33.53 -4.58
CA LEU A 420 -1.98 -34.20 -3.32
C LEU A 420 -3.21 -34.47 -2.47
N ILE A 421 -4.27 -33.71 -2.66
CA ILE A 421 -5.59 -33.93 -2.06
C ILE A 421 -6.67 -33.87 -3.13
N GLY A 422 -7.78 -34.57 -2.91
CA GLY A 422 -8.99 -34.46 -3.72
C GLY A 422 -10.02 -33.49 -3.12
N GLU A 423 -11.12 -33.25 -3.85
CA GLU A 423 -12.19 -32.30 -3.43
C GLU A 423 -12.86 -32.72 -2.12
N GLU A 424 -13.07 -34.03 -1.90
CA GLU A 424 -13.69 -34.54 -0.66
C GLU A 424 -12.81 -34.24 0.55
N GLU A 425 -11.51 -34.48 0.45
CA GLU A 425 -10.55 -34.16 1.51
C GLU A 425 -10.43 -32.64 1.72
N LEU A 426 -10.46 -31.86 0.62
CA LEU A 426 -10.50 -30.40 0.71
C LEU A 426 -11.70 -29.94 1.55
N ARG A 427 -12.89 -30.47 1.27
CA ARG A 427 -14.12 -30.12 1.98
C ARG A 427 -14.03 -30.37 3.48
N VAL A 428 -13.51 -31.55 3.85
CA VAL A 428 -13.29 -31.89 5.27
C VAL A 428 -12.33 -30.90 5.95
N ARG A 429 -11.18 -30.65 5.33
CA ARG A 429 -10.16 -29.78 5.90
C ARG A 429 -10.61 -28.31 5.98
N VAL A 430 -11.40 -27.83 5.01
CA VAL A 430 -12.00 -26.48 5.06
C VAL A 430 -12.96 -26.35 6.24
N ALA A 431 -13.81 -27.37 6.47
CA ALA A 431 -14.71 -27.38 7.63
C ALA A 431 -13.93 -27.34 8.95
N GLU A 432 -12.91 -28.20 9.10
CA GLU A 432 -12.04 -28.22 10.29
C GLU A 432 -11.35 -26.87 10.57
N LEU A 433 -10.94 -26.14 9.52
CA LEU A 433 -10.34 -24.81 9.65
C LEU A 433 -11.35 -23.77 10.14
N LEU A 434 -12.59 -23.83 9.68
CA LEU A 434 -13.65 -22.95 10.15
C LEU A 434 -14.02 -23.25 11.61
N ASP A 435 -14.20 -24.53 11.99
CA ASP A 435 -14.45 -24.93 13.37
C ASP A 435 -13.35 -24.44 14.32
N LYS A 436 -12.09 -24.57 13.89
CA LYS A 436 -10.95 -24.06 14.65
C LYS A 436 -10.98 -22.53 14.80
N GLN A 437 -11.33 -21.82 13.72
CA GLN A 437 -11.48 -20.37 13.75
C GLN A 437 -12.56 -19.94 14.75
N ASP A 438 -13.71 -20.60 14.73
CA ASP A 438 -14.83 -20.29 15.62
C ASP A 438 -14.50 -20.59 17.09
N ALA A 439 -13.77 -21.67 17.36
CA ALA A 439 -13.25 -21.97 18.70
C ALA A 439 -12.29 -20.86 19.20
N VAL A 440 -11.42 -20.35 18.35
CA VAL A 440 -10.53 -19.23 18.69
C VAL A 440 -11.31 -17.95 18.97
N ARG A 441 -12.33 -17.64 18.17
CA ARG A 441 -13.23 -16.49 18.40
C ARG A 441 -13.96 -16.59 19.73
N ALA A 442 -14.48 -17.77 20.05
CA ALA A 442 -15.18 -18.01 21.33
C ALA A 442 -14.24 -17.85 22.54
N ALA A 443 -12.97 -18.21 22.42
CA ALA A 443 -11.99 -18.14 23.49
C ALA A 443 -11.44 -16.73 23.77
N TYR A 444 -11.28 -15.90 22.71
CA TYR A 444 -10.59 -14.61 22.83
C TYR A 444 -11.47 -13.38 22.61
N GLY A 445 -12.76 -13.59 22.27
CA GLY A 445 -13.65 -12.49 21.85
C GLY A 445 -13.20 -11.90 20.50
N ASN A 446 -14.12 -11.38 19.73
CA ASN A 446 -13.83 -10.76 18.43
C ASN A 446 -12.82 -9.63 18.46
#